data_621f9bd5941e83532d722aff69163a8c
#
_entry.id   621f9bd5941e83532d722aff69163a8c
#
_cell.length_a   1.000
_cell.length_b   1.000
_cell.length_c   1.000
_cell.angle_alpha   90.00
_cell.angle_beta   90.00
_cell.angle_gamma   90.00
#
_symmetry.space_group_name_H-M   'P 1'
#
loop_
_entity.id
_entity.type
_entity.pdbx_description
1 polymer ?
#
loop_
_entity_poly.entity_id
_entity_poly.type
_entity_poly.pdbx_seq_one_letter_code
_entity_poly.pdbx_strand_id
1 'polypeptide(L)'
;MNMAPNIVRPIVSPFARHIVVVNPNTTLAMTERIAATARAVVHVGTQIIAVQPSAGPASIEGYADEAMAIPHMLEALFSAQASNSAIAGYVIACFDDTGLDAARCVLDAPVVGIGEAACHMASLVAARFSVITTLSRSVSPIEHNLVKYGLASRCARVRAAEVAVLDLEDPASDAYALISNEIRAALKEDRAEAIVLGCAGMSDLAARLSNEHGVPVIEGVGAAVKLIECLAALNLITSKRITYAKPLTKAYAGAYPNFLTCHP
;
A
#
# COMPACT_ATOMS: atom_id res chain seq x y z
N MET A 1 -26.50 16.61 25.51
CA MET A 1 -25.19 16.03 25.90
C MET A 1 -24.94 14.85 24.96
N ASN A 2 -24.27 15.10 23.82
CA ASN A 2 -23.96 14.04 22.88
C ASN A 2 -22.78 13.24 23.43
N MET A 3 -23.06 11.99 23.82
CA MET A 3 -22.00 11.04 24.20
C MET A 3 -21.07 10.84 22.98
N ALA A 4 -19.78 11.08 23.16
CA ALA A 4 -18.78 10.75 22.17
C ALA A 4 -18.90 9.26 21.79
N PRO A 5 -18.80 8.91 20.50
CA PRO A 5 -18.87 7.51 20.09
C PRO A 5 -17.75 6.73 20.80
N ASN A 6 -18.14 5.58 21.34
CA ASN A 6 -17.21 4.68 22.05
C ASN A 6 -16.12 4.23 21.06
N ILE A 7 -14.90 4.73 21.21
CA ILE A 7 -13.76 4.47 20.32
C ILE A 7 -13.26 3.03 20.48
N VAL A 8 -13.65 2.36 21.55
CA VAL A 8 -13.25 0.98 21.84
C VAL A 8 -14.28 0.02 21.27
N ARG A 9 -13.97 -0.64 20.16
CA ARG A 9 -14.76 -1.79 19.72
C ARG A 9 -14.58 -2.94 20.73
N PRO A 10 -15.64 -3.74 21.00
CA PRO A 10 -15.49 -4.95 21.82
C PRO A 10 -14.39 -5.82 21.18
N ILE A 11 -13.56 -6.46 22.02
CA ILE A 11 -12.51 -7.39 21.60
C ILE A 11 -13.15 -8.40 20.64
N VAL A 12 -12.92 -8.22 19.35
CA VAL A 12 -13.35 -9.20 18.36
C VAL A 12 -12.57 -10.48 18.66
N SER A 13 -13.29 -11.61 18.72
CA SER A 13 -12.74 -12.95 18.93
C SER A 13 -11.39 -13.11 18.24
N PRO A 14 -10.40 -13.78 18.85
CA PRO A 14 -9.10 -14.03 18.22
C PRO A 14 -9.17 -14.89 16.95
N PHE A 15 -10.37 -15.32 16.54
CA PHE A 15 -10.59 -16.24 15.44
C PHE A 15 -11.18 -15.50 14.23
N ALA A 16 -10.48 -15.65 13.09
CA ALA A 16 -10.84 -15.16 11.74
C ALA A 16 -10.90 -13.62 11.58
N ARG A 17 -9.74 -13.00 11.49
CA ARG A 17 -9.62 -11.61 11.03
C ARG A 17 -9.38 -11.59 9.52
N HIS A 18 -10.04 -10.70 8.81
CA HIS A 18 -9.80 -10.48 7.38
C HIS A 18 -8.97 -9.22 7.19
N ILE A 19 -7.95 -9.28 6.35
CA ILE A 19 -7.25 -8.11 5.82
C ILE A 19 -7.58 -8.03 4.34
N VAL A 20 -8.18 -6.94 3.93
CA VAL A 20 -8.45 -6.66 2.51
C VAL A 20 -7.21 -6.01 1.92
N VAL A 21 -6.67 -6.60 0.85
CA VAL A 21 -5.54 -6.06 0.10
C VAL A 21 -6.04 -5.68 -1.28
N VAL A 22 -6.07 -4.39 -1.59
CA VAL A 22 -6.50 -3.91 -2.91
C VAL A 22 -5.30 -3.59 -3.79
N ASN A 23 -5.22 -4.22 -4.95
CA ASN A 23 -4.43 -3.74 -6.07
C ASN A 23 -5.28 -2.68 -6.79
N PRO A 24 -4.90 -1.40 -6.85
CA PRO A 24 -5.76 -0.36 -7.43
C PRO A 24 -5.77 -0.35 -8.97
N ASN A 25 -4.97 -1.17 -9.63
CA ASN A 25 -5.01 -1.39 -11.07
C ASN A 25 -5.80 -2.65 -11.44
N THR A 26 -6.00 -2.89 -12.76
CA THR A 26 -6.85 -3.99 -13.25
C THR A 26 -6.07 -5.27 -13.62
N THR A 27 -4.76 -5.35 -13.37
CA THR A 27 -3.93 -6.50 -13.76
C THR A 27 -4.04 -7.64 -12.76
N LEU A 28 -4.73 -8.71 -13.15
CA LEU A 28 -5.00 -9.88 -12.30
C LEU A 28 -3.70 -10.57 -11.84
N ALA A 29 -2.74 -10.77 -12.74
CA ALA A 29 -1.47 -11.42 -12.41
C ALA A 29 -0.74 -10.68 -11.26
N MET A 30 -0.75 -9.35 -11.28
CA MET A 30 -0.20 -8.53 -10.21
C MET A 30 -0.99 -8.70 -8.90
N THR A 31 -2.31 -8.76 -8.95
CA THR A 31 -3.16 -9.01 -7.77
C THR A 31 -2.86 -10.36 -7.13
N GLU A 32 -2.67 -11.39 -7.94
CA GLU A 32 -2.32 -12.74 -7.47
C GLU A 32 -0.94 -12.79 -6.81
N ARG A 33 0.06 -12.10 -7.38
CA ARG A 33 1.40 -11.95 -6.79
C ARG A 33 1.36 -11.21 -5.45
N ILE A 34 0.68 -10.09 -5.39
CA ILE A 34 0.43 -9.33 -4.16
C ILE A 34 -0.24 -10.21 -3.10
N ALA A 35 -1.26 -10.97 -3.50
CA ALA A 35 -1.96 -11.87 -2.60
C ALA A 35 -1.05 -13.00 -2.07
N ALA A 36 -0.19 -13.55 -2.91
CA ALA A 36 0.79 -14.57 -2.50
C ALA A 36 1.77 -14.00 -1.48
N THR A 37 2.33 -12.81 -1.72
CA THR A 37 3.23 -12.12 -0.77
C THR A 37 2.53 -11.84 0.55
N ALA A 38 1.30 -11.32 0.52
CA ALA A 38 0.53 -11.06 1.73
C ALA A 38 0.26 -12.33 2.55
N ARG A 39 -0.13 -13.43 1.87
CA ARG A 39 -0.38 -14.73 2.52
C ARG A 39 0.86 -15.37 3.11
N ALA A 40 2.03 -15.11 2.55
CA ALA A 40 3.30 -15.67 3.05
C ALA A 40 3.71 -15.11 4.42
N VAL A 41 3.24 -13.91 4.78
CA VAL A 41 3.64 -13.25 6.03
C VAL A 41 2.53 -13.16 7.07
N VAL A 42 1.28 -13.38 6.69
CA VAL A 42 0.14 -13.23 7.59
C VAL A 42 0.18 -14.21 8.75
N HIS A 43 -0.29 -13.80 9.93
CA HIS A 43 -0.37 -14.65 11.11
C HIS A 43 -1.43 -15.75 10.96
N VAL A 44 -1.22 -16.89 11.61
CA VAL A 44 -2.22 -17.97 11.66
C VAL A 44 -3.54 -17.45 12.22
N GLY A 45 -4.65 -17.68 11.50
CA GLY A 45 -5.99 -17.19 11.86
C GLY A 45 -6.37 -15.87 11.21
N THR A 46 -5.47 -15.21 10.47
CA THR A 46 -5.80 -14.06 9.61
C THR A 46 -5.95 -14.54 8.16
N GLN A 47 -6.96 -14.05 7.46
CA GLN A 47 -7.19 -14.35 6.04
C GLN A 47 -6.98 -13.10 5.18
N ILE A 48 -6.35 -13.28 4.04
CA ILE A 48 -6.15 -12.24 3.03
C ILE A 48 -7.26 -12.32 1.99
N ILE A 49 -7.98 -11.21 1.82
CA ILE A 49 -8.95 -10.98 0.76
C ILE A 49 -8.31 -10.02 -0.23
N ALA A 50 -7.77 -10.56 -1.32
CA ALA A 50 -7.19 -9.74 -2.38
C ALA A 50 -8.28 -9.33 -3.38
N VAL A 51 -8.33 -8.05 -3.70
CA VAL A 51 -9.29 -7.49 -4.64
C VAL A 51 -8.61 -6.51 -5.60
N GLN A 52 -9.24 -6.31 -6.74
CA GLN A 52 -8.88 -5.30 -7.73
C GLN A 52 -10.16 -4.72 -8.34
N PRO A 53 -10.12 -3.51 -8.90
CA PRO A 53 -11.24 -2.97 -9.66
C PRO A 53 -11.42 -3.68 -10.98
N SER A 54 -12.65 -3.67 -11.50
CA SER A 54 -12.98 -4.18 -12.84
C SER A 54 -12.73 -3.16 -13.95
N ALA A 55 -12.48 -1.91 -13.60
CA ALA A 55 -12.21 -0.81 -14.52
C ALA A 55 -11.10 0.10 -13.97
N GLY A 56 -10.44 0.83 -14.86
CA GLY A 56 -9.31 1.69 -14.53
C GLY A 56 -8.06 1.31 -15.31
N PRO A 57 -6.88 1.85 -14.97
CA PRO A 57 -5.64 1.58 -15.66
C PRO A 57 -5.12 0.15 -15.37
N ALA A 58 -4.41 -0.45 -16.35
CA ALA A 58 -3.74 -1.73 -16.17
C ALA A 58 -2.50 -1.64 -15.27
N SER A 59 -1.84 -0.48 -15.24
CA SER A 59 -0.75 -0.14 -14.33
C SER A 59 -0.90 1.30 -13.87
N ILE A 60 -0.26 1.67 -12.75
CA ILE A 60 -0.21 3.05 -12.26
C ILE A 60 1.22 3.51 -12.36
N GLU A 61 1.45 4.50 -13.23
CA GLU A 61 2.78 5.02 -13.57
C GLU A 61 2.84 6.54 -13.50
N GLY A 62 2.01 7.16 -12.67
CA GLY A 62 2.00 8.59 -12.42
C GLY A 62 0.62 9.16 -12.12
N TYR A 63 0.56 10.46 -11.89
CA TYR A 63 -0.62 11.16 -11.37
C TYR A 63 -1.92 10.97 -12.16
N ALA A 64 -1.84 10.85 -13.49
CA ALA A 64 -3.05 10.65 -14.30
C ALA A 64 -3.66 9.28 -14.05
N ASP A 65 -2.83 8.23 -14.00
CA ASP A 65 -3.28 6.86 -13.72
C ASP A 65 -3.83 6.77 -12.30
N GLU A 66 -3.15 7.40 -11.31
CA GLU A 66 -3.62 7.48 -9.93
C GLU A 66 -5.03 8.08 -9.86
N ALA A 67 -5.24 9.23 -10.49
CA ALA A 67 -6.53 9.93 -10.47
C ALA A 67 -7.65 9.05 -11.05
N MET A 68 -7.37 8.31 -12.12
CA MET A 68 -8.34 7.41 -12.76
C MET A 68 -8.56 6.11 -11.99
N ALA A 69 -7.59 5.66 -11.21
CA ALA A 69 -7.70 4.44 -10.41
C ALA A 69 -8.56 4.62 -9.15
N ILE A 70 -8.49 5.79 -8.50
CA ILE A 70 -9.09 6.03 -7.17
C ILE A 70 -10.58 5.67 -7.09
N PRO A 71 -11.47 6.14 -7.97
CA PRO A 71 -12.90 5.83 -7.88
C PRO A 71 -13.17 4.33 -7.90
N HIS A 72 -12.56 3.62 -8.84
CA HIS A 72 -12.77 2.18 -9.03
C HIS A 72 -12.15 1.35 -7.89
N MET A 73 -11.02 1.78 -7.36
CA MET A 73 -10.42 1.18 -6.16
C MET A 73 -11.36 1.31 -4.95
N LEU A 74 -11.96 2.48 -4.73
CA LEU A 74 -12.90 2.68 -3.64
C LEU A 74 -14.15 1.80 -3.80
N GLU A 75 -14.68 1.64 -5.02
CA GLU A 75 -15.78 0.70 -5.31
C GLU A 75 -15.41 -0.74 -4.94
N ALA A 76 -14.20 -1.19 -5.29
CA ALA A 76 -13.73 -2.53 -4.95
C ALA A 76 -13.62 -2.71 -3.43
N LEU A 77 -13.14 -1.70 -2.70
CA LEU A 77 -13.06 -1.70 -1.23
C LEU A 77 -14.44 -1.76 -0.58
N PHE A 78 -15.42 -0.99 -1.07
CA PHE A 78 -16.80 -1.05 -0.58
C PHE A 78 -17.45 -2.40 -0.82
N SER A 79 -17.25 -2.98 -2.00
CA SER A 79 -17.75 -4.31 -2.33
C SER A 79 -17.16 -5.38 -1.40
N ALA A 80 -15.86 -5.29 -1.13
CA ALA A 80 -15.19 -6.18 -0.18
C ALA A 80 -15.74 -5.99 1.24
N GLN A 81 -15.98 -4.75 1.67
CA GLN A 81 -16.56 -4.45 2.99
C GLN A 81 -17.96 -5.02 3.14
N ALA A 82 -18.82 -4.86 2.13
CA ALA A 82 -20.20 -5.35 2.15
C ALA A 82 -20.28 -6.89 2.20
N SER A 83 -19.31 -7.56 1.57
CA SER A 83 -19.29 -9.02 1.43
C SER A 83 -18.59 -9.74 2.60
N ASN A 84 -17.92 -9.01 3.49
CA ASN A 84 -17.09 -9.61 4.54
C ASN A 84 -17.32 -8.96 5.89
N SER A 85 -17.44 -9.77 6.91
CA SER A 85 -17.48 -9.35 8.31
C SER A 85 -16.07 -9.45 8.94
N ALA A 86 -15.86 -8.79 10.08
CA ALA A 86 -14.62 -8.87 10.86
C ALA A 86 -13.35 -8.42 10.12
N ILE A 87 -13.46 -7.39 9.28
CA ILE A 87 -12.31 -6.79 8.61
C ILE A 87 -11.44 -6.08 9.65
N ALA A 88 -10.20 -6.52 9.80
CA ALA A 88 -9.19 -5.97 10.69
C ALA A 88 -8.55 -4.70 10.12
N GLY A 89 -8.45 -4.59 8.80
CA GLY A 89 -7.91 -3.44 8.10
C GLY A 89 -7.77 -3.65 6.60
N TYR A 90 -7.28 -2.62 5.96
CA TYR A 90 -7.14 -2.54 4.50
C TYR A 90 -5.71 -2.17 4.14
N VAL A 91 -5.18 -2.78 3.09
CA VAL A 91 -3.88 -2.47 2.50
C VAL A 91 -4.09 -1.95 1.08
N ILE A 92 -3.54 -0.79 0.77
CA ILE A 92 -3.48 -0.28 -0.61
C ILE A 92 -2.15 -0.70 -1.21
N ALA A 93 -2.21 -1.62 -2.17
CA ALA A 93 -1.04 -2.26 -2.77
C ALA A 93 -0.56 -1.52 -4.03
N CYS A 94 -0.37 -0.20 -3.90
CA CYS A 94 0.35 0.65 -4.83
C CYS A 94 1.36 1.47 -4.04
N PHE A 95 2.60 1.58 -4.52
CA PHE A 95 3.65 2.22 -3.73
C PHE A 95 3.49 3.75 -3.64
N ASP A 96 2.80 4.36 -4.60
CA ASP A 96 2.44 5.78 -4.56
C ASP A 96 1.30 6.04 -3.55
N ASP A 97 0.82 4.99 -2.83
CA ASP A 97 -0.26 5.04 -1.85
C ASP A 97 -1.53 5.69 -2.40
N THR A 98 -1.85 5.33 -3.65
CA THR A 98 -2.95 5.85 -4.47
C THR A 98 -4.27 5.84 -3.69
N GLY A 99 -4.85 7.02 -3.45
CA GLY A 99 -6.14 7.16 -2.79
C GLY A 99 -6.16 6.81 -1.29
N LEU A 100 -5.01 6.65 -0.63
CA LEU A 100 -4.89 6.28 0.78
C LEU A 100 -5.74 7.16 1.71
N ASP A 101 -5.64 8.49 1.57
CA ASP A 101 -6.40 9.40 2.43
C ASP A 101 -7.90 9.37 2.14
N ALA A 102 -8.30 9.16 0.88
CA ALA A 102 -9.70 8.99 0.51
C ALA A 102 -10.28 7.71 1.15
N ALA A 103 -9.53 6.60 1.10
CA ALA A 103 -9.91 5.36 1.77
C ALA A 103 -10.01 5.52 3.29
N ARG A 104 -9.08 6.26 3.91
CA ARG A 104 -9.13 6.58 5.34
C ARG A 104 -10.36 7.39 5.74
N CYS A 105 -10.89 8.25 4.86
CA CYS A 105 -12.12 8.99 5.12
C CYS A 105 -13.36 8.09 5.15
N VAL A 106 -13.42 7.07 4.30
CA VAL A 106 -14.64 6.29 4.07
C VAL A 106 -14.67 4.95 4.81
N LEU A 107 -13.51 4.38 5.15
CA LEU A 107 -13.39 3.09 5.85
C LEU A 107 -13.08 3.31 7.34
N ASP A 108 -13.76 2.58 8.23
CA ASP A 108 -13.59 2.73 9.69
C ASP A 108 -12.36 1.96 10.21
N ALA A 109 -12.09 0.77 9.67
CA ALA A 109 -10.89 0.00 10.02
C ALA A 109 -9.61 0.69 9.50
N PRO A 110 -8.43 0.42 10.08
CA PRO A 110 -7.19 1.02 9.63
C PRO A 110 -6.92 0.77 8.14
N VAL A 111 -6.39 1.79 7.47
CA VAL A 111 -5.94 1.70 6.07
C VAL A 111 -4.47 2.05 6.03
N VAL A 112 -3.65 1.16 5.50
CA VAL A 112 -2.20 1.30 5.38
C VAL A 112 -1.81 1.16 3.92
N GLY A 113 -1.05 2.13 3.41
CA GLY A 113 -0.44 2.06 2.10
C GLY A 113 0.89 1.34 2.16
N ILE A 114 1.26 0.64 1.08
CA ILE A 114 2.50 -0.13 1.07
C ILE A 114 3.74 0.77 1.02
N GLY A 115 3.64 1.96 0.46
CA GLY A 115 4.73 2.95 0.45
C GLY A 115 5.01 3.49 1.84
N GLU A 116 3.97 3.94 2.55
CA GLU A 116 4.05 4.37 3.96
C GLU A 116 4.63 3.27 4.85
N ALA A 117 4.11 2.05 4.71
CA ALA A 117 4.53 0.91 5.51
C ALA A 117 6.01 0.55 5.32
N ALA A 118 6.46 0.44 4.08
CA ALA A 118 7.84 0.07 3.77
C ALA A 118 8.84 1.11 4.27
N CYS A 119 8.55 2.40 4.07
CA CYS A 119 9.41 3.48 4.52
C CYS A 119 9.50 3.55 6.06
N HIS A 120 8.39 3.34 6.76
CA HIS A 120 8.42 3.25 8.23
C HIS A 120 9.23 2.03 8.69
N MET A 121 9.05 0.84 8.10
CA MET A 121 9.84 -0.35 8.46
C MET A 121 11.34 -0.12 8.19
N ALA A 122 11.71 0.47 7.06
CA ALA A 122 13.09 0.80 6.75
C ALA A 122 13.70 1.74 7.80
N SER A 123 12.95 2.73 8.28
CA SER A 123 13.41 3.67 9.31
C SER A 123 13.65 3.03 10.67
N LEU A 124 13.11 1.85 10.94
CA LEU A 124 13.32 1.11 12.19
C LEU A 124 14.59 0.26 12.17
N VAL A 125 15.08 -0.10 10.97
CA VAL A 125 16.22 -1.03 10.83
C VAL A 125 17.48 -0.37 10.25
N ALA A 126 17.37 0.88 9.75
CA ALA A 126 18.48 1.61 9.17
C ALA A 126 18.39 3.11 9.51
N ALA A 127 19.54 3.78 9.65
CA ALA A 127 19.56 5.23 9.82
C ALA A 127 19.18 5.95 8.54
N ARG A 128 19.56 5.41 7.39
CA ARG A 128 19.25 5.93 6.05
C ARG A 128 18.87 4.82 5.09
N PHE A 129 17.84 5.04 4.29
CA PHE A 129 17.43 4.13 3.22
C PHE A 129 17.32 4.86 1.90
N SER A 130 17.41 4.13 0.79
CA SER A 130 17.00 4.62 -0.54
C SER A 130 15.81 3.82 -1.05
N VAL A 131 14.98 4.47 -1.86
CA VAL A 131 13.86 3.82 -2.56
C VAL A 131 14.28 3.53 -3.99
N ILE A 132 14.02 2.32 -4.47
CA ILE A 132 14.20 1.95 -5.88
C ILE A 132 12.81 1.74 -6.49
N THR A 133 12.37 2.67 -7.32
CA THR A 133 11.08 2.60 -8.02
C THR A 133 11.25 2.16 -9.48
N THR A 134 10.15 2.00 -10.17
CA THR A 134 10.09 1.55 -11.56
C THR A 134 10.51 2.63 -12.54
N LEU A 135 9.78 3.73 -12.64
CA LEU A 135 9.97 4.78 -13.63
C LEU A 135 10.27 6.15 -12.99
N SER A 136 11.03 6.98 -13.66
CA SER A 136 11.39 8.32 -13.20
C SER A 136 10.18 9.20 -12.88
N ARG A 137 9.04 8.98 -13.55
CA ARG A 137 7.80 9.73 -13.27
C ARG A 137 7.19 9.45 -11.90
N SER A 138 7.53 8.33 -11.25
CA SER A 138 7.11 8.00 -9.88
C SER A 138 8.03 8.59 -8.81
N VAL A 139 9.18 9.16 -9.17
CA VAL A 139 10.13 9.72 -8.20
C VAL A 139 9.48 10.86 -7.40
N SER A 140 8.93 11.87 -8.08
CA SER A 140 8.32 13.02 -7.40
C SER A 140 7.10 12.65 -6.53
N PRO A 141 6.14 11.80 -6.96
CA PRO A 141 5.07 11.30 -6.09
C PRO A 141 5.60 10.66 -4.80
N ILE A 142 6.62 9.80 -4.90
CA ILE A 142 7.22 9.12 -3.75
C ILE A 142 7.92 10.13 -2.83
N GLU A 143 8.67 11.09 -3.37
CA GLU A 143 9.30 12.14 -2.57
C GLU A 143 8.28 12.99 -1.81
N HIS A 144 7.15 13.35 -2.44
CA HIS A 144 6.04 14.04 -1.77
C HIS A 144 5.45 13.19 -0.64
N ASN A 145 5.27 11.91 -0.86
CA ASN A 145 4.79 10.98 0.18
C ASN A 145 5.79 10.87 1.34
N LEU A 146 7.08 10.81 1.08
CA LEU A 146 8.12 10.82 2.13
C LEU A 146 8.07 12.09 3.00
N VAL A 147 7.82 13.26 2.39
CA VAL A 147 7.59 14.51 3.14
C VAL A 147 6.33 14.39 4.00
N LYS A 148 5.22 13.92 3.42
CA LYS A 148 3.94 13.71 4.11
C LYS A 148 4.06 12.77 5.31
N TYR A 149 4.86 11.70 5.19
CA TYR A 149 5.10 10.71 6.27
C TYR A 149 6.13 11.18 7.30
N GLY A 150 6.80 12.32 7.08
CA GLY A 150 7.86 12.82 7.96
C GLY A 150 9.17 12.04 7.83
N LEU A 151 9.37 11.28 6.76
CA LEU A 151 10.53 10.42 6.53
C LEU A 151 11.50 10.93 5.46
N ALA A 152 11.27 12.10 4.87
CA ALA A 152 12.14 12.67 3.85
C ALA A 152 13.61 12.82 4.31
N SER A 153 13.86 13.14 5.60
CA SER A 153 15.22 13.23 6.15
C SER A 153 15.89 11.86 6.35
N ARG A 154 15.14 10.78 6.32
CA ARG A 154 15.62 9.39 6.46
C ARG A 154 15.86 8.73 5.11
N CYS A 155 15.19 9.20 4.06
CA CYS A 155 15.41 8.75 2.69
C CYS A 155 16.62 9.48 2.10
N ALA A 156 17.63 8.72 1.69
CA ALA A 156 18.82 9.28 1.05
C ALA A 156 18.52 9.72 -0.39
N ARG A 157 17.76 8.90 -1.13
CA ARG A 157 17.35 9.18 -2.50
C ARG A 157 16.23 8.25 -2.94
N VAL A 158 15.38 8.74 -3.85
CA VAL A 158 14.48 7.91 -4.67
C VAL A 158 15.13 7.73 -6.03
N ARG A 159 15.35 6.49 -6.45
CA ARG A 159 15.96 6.09 -7.73
C ARG A 159 14.96 5.35 -8.58
N ALA A 160 15.04 5.49 -9.89
CA ALA A 160 14.23 4.74 -10.86
C ALA A 160 15.09 3.76 -11.63
N ALA A 161 14.64 2.51 -11.74
CA ALA A 161 15.30 1.48 -12.50
C ALA A 161 14.98 1.52 -14.00
N GLU A 162 14.08 2.43 -14.42
CA GLU A 162 13.57 2.60 -15.78
C GLU A 162 12.99 1.30 -16.37
N VAL A 163 12.21 0.59 -15.54
CA VAL A 163 11.48 -0.62 -15.88
C VAL A 163 9.99 -0.31 -15.89
N ALA A 164 9.28 -0.60 -16.97
CA ALA A 164 7.82 -0.45 -16.98
C ALA A 164 7.17 -1.42 -15.98
N VAL A 165 6.06 -0.99 -15.35
CA VAL A 165 5.43 -1.80 -14.30
C VAL A 165 5.02 -3.18 -14.81
N LEU A 166 4.53 -3.27 -16.05
CA LEU A 166 4.11 -4.54 -16.65
C LEU A 166 5.29 -5.46 -17.01
N ASP A 167 6.49 -4.91 -17.21
CA ASP A 167 7.70 -5.71 -17.51
C ASP A 167 8.16 -6.51 -16.27
N LEU A 168 7.72 -6.14 -15.07
CA LEU A 168 7.95 -6.93 -13.86
C LEU A 168 7.22 -8.28 -13.88
N GLU A 169 6.19 -8.41 -14.72
CA GLU A 169 5.44 -9.65 -14.91
C GLU A 169 6.09 -10.60 -15.93
N ASP A 170 7.04 -10.11 -16.75
CA ASP A 170 7.72 -10.90 -17.77
C ASP A 170 9.00 -11.52 -17.20
N PRO A 171 9.07 -12.87 -17.06
CA PRO A 171 10.28 -13.55 -16.59
C PRO A 171 11.49 -13.40 -17.53
N ALA A 172 11.28 -13.01 -18.79
CA ALA A 172 12.33 -12.78 -19.76
C ALA A 172 12.88 -11.35 -19.76
N SER A 173 12.28 -10.45 -18.97
CA SER A 173 12.72 -9.06 -18.88
C SER A 173 14.03 -8.93 -18.08
N ASP A 174 14.80 -7.87 -18.37
CA ASP A 174 16.01 -7.51 -17.61
C ASP A 174 15.70 -6.79 -16.28
N ALA A 175 14.45 -6.74 -15.87
CA ALA A 175 13.97 -5.97 -14.71
C ALA A 175 14.78 -6.25 -13.45
N TYR A 176 15.04 -7.53 -13.13
CA TYR A 176 15.84 -7.89 -11.96
C TYR A 176 17.24 -7.29 -11.99
N ALA A 177 17.93 -7.38 -13.14
CA ALA A 177 19.29 -6.88 -13.29
C ALA A 177 19.34 -5.35 -13.18
N LEU A 178 18.35 -4.65 -13.75
CA LEU A 178 18.23 -3.19 -13.67
C LEU A 178 17.99 -2.74 -12.24
N ILE A 179 17.07 -3.37 -11.52
CA ILE A 179 16.79 -3.09 -10.10
C ILE A 179 18.03 -3.36 -9.24
N SER A 180 18.72 -4.50 -9.43
CA SER A 180 19.94 -4.84 -8.68
C SER A 180 21.06 -3.83 -8.94
N ASN A 181 21.20 -3.31 -10.18
CA ASN A 181 22.16 -2.26 -10.51
C ASN A 181 21.87 -0.94 -9.77
N GLU A 182 20.59 -0.52 -9.70
CA GLU A 182 20.19 0.68 -8.95
C GLU A 182 20.40 0.51 -7.43
N ILE A 183 20.18 -0.70 -6.89
CA ILE A 183 20.52 -1.00 -5.50
C ILE A 183 22.03 -0.81 -5.26
N ARG A 184 22.87 -1.34 -6.14
CA ARG A 184 24.33 -1.20 -6.04
C ARG A 184 24.75 0.27 -6.09
N ALA A 185 24.11 1.07 -6.95
CA ALA A 185 24.34 2.51 -7.01
C ALA A 185 23.89 3.21 -5.72
N ALA A 186 22.72 2.86 -5.17
CA ALA A 186 22.21 3.42 -3.92
C ALA A 186 23.16 3.15 -2.74
N LEU A 187 23.66 1.94 -2.62
CA LEU A 187 24.62 1.57 -1.56
C LEU A 187 25.93 2.37 -1.67
N LYS A 188 26.43 2.55 -2.90
CA LYS A 188 27.72 3.22 -3.15
C LYS A 188 27.61 4.75 -3.07
N GLU A 189 26.62 5.33 -3.73
CA GLU A 189 26.53 6.77 -3.97
C GLU A 189 25.71 7.47 -2.89
N ASP A 190 24.56 6.90 -2.50
CA ASP A 190 23.66 7.48 -1.51
C ASP A 190 24.06 7.07 -0.08
N ARG A 191 24.94 6.07 0.05
CA ARG A 191 25.31 5.47 1.34
C ARG A 191 24.06 4.96 2.08
N ALA A 192 23.15 4.35 1.34
CA ALA A 192 21.97 3.72 1.91
C ALA A 192 22.39 2.49 2.74
N GLU A 193 21.73 2.29 3.87
CA GLU A 193 21.94 1.15 4.77
C GLU A 193 20.84 0.10 4.61
N ALA A 194 19.71 0.51 4.03
CA ALA A 194 18.59 -0.35 3.64
C ALA A 194 17.99 0.16 2.33
N ILE A 195 17.31 -0.73 1.64
CA ILE A 195 16.62 -0.45 0.38
C ILE A 195 15.11 -0.69 0.56
N VAL A 196 14.31 0.20 0.00
CA VAL A 196 12.86 0.02 -0.12
C VAL A 196 12.51 -0.20 -1.58
N LEU A 197 11.79 -1.27 -1.88
CA LEU A 197 11.29 -1.57 -3.22
C LEU A 197 10.01 -0.75 -3.49
N GLY A 198 10.10 0.13 -4.47
CA GLY A 198 9.12 1.16 -4.79
C GLY A 198 8.00 0.71 -5.75
N CYS A 199 7.66 -0.58 -5.77
CA CYS A 199 6.54 -1.11 -6.54
C CYS A 199 6.03 -2.42 -5.92
N ALA A 200 4.69 -2.62 -5.91
CA ALA A 200 4.09 -3.88 -5.47
C ALA A 200 4.53 -5.09 -6.32
N GLY A 201 4.77 -4.87 -7.61
CA GLY A 201 5.26 -5.89 -8.52
C GLY A 201 6.68 -6.40 -8.23
N MET A 202 7.42 -5.75 -7.33
CA MET A 202 8.76 -6.16 -6.89
C MET A 202 8.73 -6.98 -5.58
N SER A 203 7.57 -7.25 -5.01
CA SER A 203 7.44 -7.78 -3.64
C SER A 203 8.12 -9.14 -3.45
N ASP A 204 8.12 -10.00 -4.46
CA ASP A 204 8.76 -11.31 -4.44
C ASP A 204 10.30 -11.27 -4.60
N LEU A 205 10.87 -10.13 -4.99
CA LEU A 205 12.31 -9.96 -5.21
C LEU A 205 13.08 -9.64 -3.93
N ALA A 206 12.41 -9.18 -2.87
CA ALA A 206 13.05 -8.61 -1.69
C ALA A 206 14.04 -9.54 -1.01
N ALA A 207 13.67 -10.80 -0.78
CA ALA A 207 14.54 -11.77 -0.12
C ALA A 207 15.80 -12.08 -0.95
N ARG A 208 15.66 -12.24 -2.27
CA ARG A 208 16.77 -12.50 -3.18
C ARG A 208 17.73 -11.31 -3.24
N LEU A 209 17.20 -10.09 -3.38
CA LEU A 209 17.99 -8.86 -3.43
C LEU A 209 18.69 -8.59 -2.08
N SER A 210 18.02 -8.88 -0.96
CA SER A 210 18.64 -8.75 0.36
C SER A 210 19.84 -9.69 0.52
N ASN A 211 19.71 -10.94 0.09
CA ASN A 211 20.81 -11.90 0.12
C ASN A 211 21.95 -11.51 -0.84
N GLU A 212 21.65 -11.00 -2.04
CA GLU A 212 22.65 -10.58 -3.02
C GLU A 212 23.47 -9.39 -2.55
N HIS A 213 22.81 -8.39 -1.95
CA HIS A 213 23.45 -7.13 -1.58
C HIS A 213 23.90 -7.05 -0.11
N GLY A 214 23.49 -8.01 0.73
CA GLY A 214 23.91 -8.08 2.14
C GLY A 214 23.31 -6.95 3.02
N VAL A 215 22.19 -6.35 2.61
CA VAL A 215 21.48 -5.30 3.35
C VAL A 215 19.99 -5.61 3.44
N PRO A 216 19.27 -5.01 4.40
CA PRO A 216 17.81 -5.11 4.42
C PRO A 216 17.20 -4.53 3.14
N VAL A 217 16.42 -5.35 2.42
CA VAL A 217 15.58 -4.92 1.30
C VAL A 217 14.14 -5.13 1.71
N ILE A 218 13.38 -4.04 1.80
CA ILE A 218 12.03 -4.00 2.35
C ILE A 218 11.03 -3.89 1.20
N GLU A 219 10.06 -4.78 1.17
CA GLU A 219 8.89 -4.70 0.32
C GLU A 219 7.67 -4.23 1.12
N GLY A 220 6.75 -3.55 0.44
CA GLY A 220 5.68 -2.86 1.13
C GLY A 220 4.47 -3.72 1.50
N VAL A 221 4.19 -4.80 0.76
CA VAL A 221 2.97 -5.61 0.97
C VAL A 221 3.02 -6.32 2.32
N GLY A 222 4.10 -7.05 2.59
CA GLY A 222 4.31 -7.71 3.87
C GLY A 222 4.42 -6.73 5.02
N ALA A 223 5.12 -5.60 4.81
CA ALA A 223 5.22 -4.53 5.80
C ALA A 223 3.82 -4.00 6.19
N ALA A 224 2.95 -3.70 5.21
CA ALA A 224 1.61 -3.19 5.45
C ALA A 224 0.71 -4.22 6.14
N VAL A 225 0.76 -5.50 5.73
CA VAL A 225 0.02 -6.58 6.39
C VAL A 225 0.40 -6.67 7.87
N LYS A 226 1.68 -6.63 8.21
CA LYS A 226 2.15 -6.68 9.62
C LYS A 226 1.75 -5.45 10.41
N LEU A 227 1.75 -4.26 9.81
CA LEU A 227 1.25 -3.07 10.48
C LEU A 227 -0.26 -3.16 10.75
N ILE A 228 -1.06 -3.66 9.81
CA ILE A 228 -2.50 -3.89 10.05
C ILE A 228 -2.71 -4.90 11.19
N GLU A 229 -1.95 -5.99 11.23
CA GLU A 229 -2.03 -6.96 12.33
C GLU A 229 -1.69 -6.32 13.67
N CYS A 230 -0.66 -5.47 13.73
CA CYS A 230 -0.27 -4.71 14.90
C CYS A 230 -1.37 -3.74 15.36
N LEU A 231 -1.91 -2.92 14.44
CA LEU A 231 -2.98 -1.98 14.74
C LEU A 231 -4.24 -2.70 15.24
N ALA A 232 -4.60 -3.81 14.61
CA ALA A 232 -5.74 -4.64 15.02
C ALA A 232 -5.54 -5.29 16.39
N ALA A 233 -4.32 -5.74 16.72
CA ALA A 233 -4.00 -6.29 18.04
C ALA A 233 -4.11 -5.23 19.15
N LEU A 234 -3.82 -3.97 18.83
CA LEU A 234 -3.95 -2.83 19.73
C LEU A 234 -5.37 -2.22 19.72
N ASN A 235 -6.31 -2.79 18.96
CA ASN A 235 -7.67 -2.28 18.77
C ASN A 235 -7.73 -0.83 18.27
N LEU A 236 -6.76 -0.42 17.44
CA LEU A 236 -6.72 0.90 16.84
C LEU A 236 -7.58 0.93 15.56
N ILE A 237 -8.28 2.04 15.38
CA ILE A 237 -9.11 2.31 14.21
C ILE A 237 -8.70 3.64 13.58
N THR A 238 -9.09 3.88 12.33
CA THR A 238 -8.90 5.19 11.71
C THR A 238 -9.72 6.25 12.45
N SER A 239 -9.08 7.32 12.91
CA SER A 239 -9.77 8.44 13.55
C SER A 239 -10.79 9.08 12.60
N LYS A 240 -12.03 9.20 13.04
CA LYS A 240 -13.10 9.90 12.30
C LYS A 240 -13.28 11.33 12.78
N ARG A 241 -12.24 11.92 13.35
CA ARG A 241 -12.26 13.30 13.83
C ARG A 241 -11.45 14.20 12.89
N ILE A 242 -12.07 15.24 12.39
CA ILE A 242 -11.47 16.28 11.53
C ILE A 242 -11.07 15.71 10.15
N THR A 243 -9.79 15.44 9.90
CA THR A 243 -9.24 15.17 8.55
C THR A 243 -9.81 13.92 7.91
N TYR A 244 -9.95 12.83 8.66
CA TYR A 244 -10.52 11.57 8.16
C TYR A 244 -11.98 11.36 8.57
N ALA A 245 -12.68 12.43 8.96
CA ALA A 245 -14.13 12.38 9.18
C ALA A 245 -14.83 11.90 7.90
N LYS A 246 -15.96 11.18 8.08
CA LYS A 246 -16.77 10.74 6.93
C LYS A 246 -17.22 11.97 6.11
N PRO A 247 -17.24 11.87 4.78
CA PRO A 247 -17.73 12.93 3.93
C PRO A 247 -19.14 13.36 4.32
N LEU A 248 -19.42 14.66 4.25
CA LEU A 248 -20.77 15.16 4.47
C LEU A 248 -21.70 14.65 3.36
N THR A 249 -22.94 14.30 3.73
CA THR A 249 -23.97 13.88 2.77
C THR A 249 -24.22 14.98 1.75
N LYS A 250 -24.06 14.64 0.49
CA LYS A 250 -24.29 15.53 -0.66
C LYS A 250 -24.59 14.70 -1.92
N ALA A 251 -25.26 15.33 -2.89
CA ALA A 251 -25.50 14.70 -4.19
C ALA A 251 -24.20 14.68 -5.01
N TYR A 252 -23.95 13.57 -5.68
CA TYR A 252 -22.91 13.43 -6.71
C TYR A 252 -23.60 13.32 -8.06
N ALA A 253 -23.19 14.15 -9.03
CA ALA A 253 -23.67 14.06 -10.40
C ALA A 253 -22.70 13.21 -11.25
N GLY A 254 -23.20 12.65 -12.36
CA GLY A 254 -22.39 11.88 -13.31
C GLY A 254 -22.35 10.38 -13.03
N ALA A 255 -21.20 9.76 -13.26
CA ALA A 255 -21.04 8.30 -13.21
C ALA A 255 -21.20 7.68 -11.80
N TYR A 256 -21.07 8.49 -10.75
CA TYR A 256 -21.05 8.03 -9.35
C TYR A 256 -22.12 8.71 -8.47
N PRO A 257 -23.42 8.70 -8.86
CA PRO A 257 -24.45 9.47 -8.15
C PRO A 257 -24.67 9.03 -6.69
N ASN A 258 -24.35 7.78 -6.37
CA ASN A 258 -24.55 7.18 -5.05
C ASN A 258 -23.24 6.75 -4.37
N PHE A 259 -22.10 7.22 -4.87
CA PHE A 259 -20.79 6.69 -4.49
C PHE A 259 -20.48 6.71 -2.98
N LEU A 260 -20.95 7.75 -2.27
CA LEU A 260 -20.74 7.90 -0.84
C LEU A 260 -22.05 7.88 -0.01
N THR A 261 -23.22 7.77 -0.64
CA THR A 261 -24.51 7.81 0.03
C THR A 261 -25.05 6.43 0.38
N CYS A 262 -24.56 5.36 -0.24
CA CYS A 262 -25.01 3.98 -0.05
C CYS A 262 -24.27 3.23 1.05
N HIS A 263 -23.29 3.87 1.71
CA HIS A 263 -22.47 3.23 2.74
C HIS A 263 -22.62 4.02 4.06
N PRO A 264 -23.49 3.54 4.99
CA PRO A 264 -23.69 4.14 6.30
C PRO A 264 -22.46 4.01 7.20
#